data_cc47996dad4c7ef45c8888ed7b64f92b
#
_entry.id   cc47996dad4c7ef45c8888ed7b64f92b
#
_cell.length_a   1.000
_cell.length_b   1.000
_cell.length_c   1.000
_cell.angle_alpha   90.00
_cell.angle_beta   90.00
_cell.angle_gamma   90.00
#
_symmetry.space_group_name_H-M   'P 1'
#
loop_
_entity.id
_entity.type
_entity.pdbx_description
1 polymer ?
#
loop_
_entity_poly.entity_id
_entity_poly.type
_entity_poly.pdbx_seq_one_letter_code
_entity_poly.pdbx_strand_id
1 'polypeptide(L)'
;MNHLSYKKIGKGMPFVLVHGYLGGQDMWKFQEDLKDYFELIMPSLPGYGESAFMTAPSTIRENAIKVFELLDHLEIDTFYLLGHSMGGMIVQEMAALFPERIKKLICFGTGSIGVLPNRFETIEESRNKIKDVGIKQTRE
;
A
#
# COMPACT_ATOMS: atom_id res chain seq x y z
N MET A 1 -7.09 20.80 5.99
CA MET A 1 -7.36 19.42 5.56
C MET A 1 -6.32 18.50 6.15
N ASN A 2 -6.77 17.49 6.83
CA ASN A 2 -5.87 16.63 7.60
C ASN A 2 -5.78 15.21 7.06
N HIS A 3 -6.25 14.97 5.84
CA HIS A 3 -6.14 13.65 5.24
C HIS A 3 -5.27 13.69 3.99
N LEU A 4 -4.84 12.49 3.57
CA LEU A 4 -4.03 12.36 2.36
C LEU A 4 -4.81 12.81 1.13
N SER A 5 -4.09 13.35 0.17
CA SER A 5 -4.62 13.52 -1.18
C SER A 5 -4.82 12.14 -1.80
N TYR A 6 -5.81 12.00 -2.65
CA TYR A 6 -6.14 10.71 -3.25
C TYR A 6 -6.82 10.87 -4.58
N LYS A 7 -6.79 9.80 -5.36
CA LYS A 7 -7.56 9.69 -6.58
C LYS A 7 -8.57 8.56 -6.39
N LYS A 8 -9.81 8.80 -6.77
CA LYS A 8 -10.88 7.80 -6.64
C LYS A 8 -11.61 7.67 -7.96
N ILE A 9 -11.66 6.46 -8.52
CA ILE A 9 -12.35 6.19 -9.78
C ILE A 9 -13.06 4.84 -9.69
N GLY A 10 -14.11 4.70 -10.48
CA GLY A 10 -14.79 3.42 -10.61
C GLY A 10 -15.95 3.24 -9.65
N LYS A 11 -16.53 2.05 -9.70
CA LYS A 11 -17.69 1.66 -8.90
C LYS A 11 -17.52 0.22 -8.45
N GLY A 12 -18.07 -0.09 -7.30
CA GLY A 12 -18.05 -1.44 -6.76
C GLY A 12 -17.39 -1.49 -5.40
N MET A 13 -16.86 -2.66 -5.06
CA MET A 13 -16.16 -2.86 -3.80
C MET A 13 -14.93 -1.96 -3.72
N PRO A 14 -14.71 -1.26 -2.61
CA PRO A 14 -13.53 -0.43 -2.47
C PRO A 14 -12.24 -1.25 -2.55
N PHE A 15 -11.30 -0.74 -3.33
CA PHE A 15 -10.00 -1.35 -3.52
C PHE A 15 -8.95 -0.25 -3.35
N VAL A 16 -8.16 -0.35 -2.30
CA VAL A 16 -7.17 0.66 -1.92
C VAL A 16 -5.80 0.24 -2.43
N LEU A 17 -5.13 1.13 -3.16
CA LEU A 17 -3.83 0.87 -3.76
C LEU A 17 -2.79 1.80 -3.14
N VAL A 18 -1.83 1.22 -2.41
CA VAL A 18 -0.82 2.00 -1.68
C VAL A 18 0.53 1.89 -2.38
N HIS A 19 1.03 3.04 -2.83
CA HIS A 19 2.27 3.10 -3.60
C HIS A 19 3.52 2.95 -2.73
N GLY A 20 4.66 2.73 -3.38
CA GLY A 20 5.93 2.61 -2.70
C GLY A 20 6.76 3.89 -2.74
N TYR A 21 8.03 3.74 -2.41
CA TYR A 21 8.99 4.85 -2.40
C TYR A 21 9.07 5.48 -3.79
N LEU A 22 9.05 6.80 -3.81
CA LEU A 22 9.05 7.62 -5.03
C LEU A 22 7.82 7.43 -5.91
N GLY A 23 6.79 6.76 -5.39
CA GLY A 23 5.53 6.62 -6.11
C GLY A 23 4.58 7.77 -5.83
N GLY A 24 3.31 7.54 -6.11
CA GLY A 24 2.24 8.49 -5.91
C GLY A 24 0.99 7.91 -6.52
N GLN A 25 -0.11 8.68 -6.46
CA GLN A 25 -1.38 8.18 -6.96
C GLN A 25 -1.36 7.84 -8.45
N ASP A 26 -0.45 8.43 -9.21
CA ASP A 26 -0.39 8.21 -10.65
C ASP A 26 0.35 6.93 -11.05
N MET A 27 1.01 6.24 -10.13
CA MET A 27 1.71 5.00 -10.47
C MET A 27 0.77 3.86 -10.84
N TRP A 28 -0.51 4.00 -10.53
CA TRP A 28 -1.49 2.95 -10.76
C TRP A 28 -2.19 3.05 -12.11
N LYS A 29 -1.61 3.78 -13.04
CA LYS A 29 -2.21 4.05 -14.34
C LYS A 29 -2.68 2.78 -15.06
N PHE A 30 -1.90 1.71 -15.01
CA PHE A 30 -2.24 0.47 -15.67
C PHE A 30 -3.30 -0.34 -14.93
N GLN A 31 -3.50 -0.06 -13.64
CA GLN A 31 -4.50 -0.74 -12.84
C GLN A 31 -5.86 -0.06 -12.94
N GLU A 32 -5.95 1.09 -13.58
CA GLU A 32 -7.20 1.84 -13.68
C GLU A 32 -8.29 1.10 -14.48
N ASP A 33 -7.90 0.11 -15.27
CA ASP A 33 -8.89 -0.72 -15.98
C ASP A 33 -9.78 -1.51 -15.01
N LEU A 34 -9.34 -1.67 -13.77
CA LEU A 34 -10.15 -2.34 -12.74
C LEU A 34 -11.34 -1.52 -12.27
N LYS A 35 -11.44 -0.28 -12.70
CA LYS A 35 -12.54 0.64 -12.30
C LYS A 35 -13.93 0.13 -12.66
N ASP A 36 -14.03 -0.78 -13.62
CA ASP A 36 -15.30 -1.34 -14.01
C ASP A 36 -15.85 -2.33 -12.99
N TYR A 37 -14.98 -2.82 -12.12
CA TYR A 37 -15.31 -3.84 -11.11
C TYR A 37 -15.13 -3.35 -9.68
N PHE A 38 -14.31 -2.34 -9.47
CA PHE A 38 -13.96 -1.85 -8.15
C PHE A 38 -13.98 -0.34 -8.10
N GLU A 39 -14.26 0.20 -6.92
CA GLU A 39 -13.99 1.60 -6.65
C GLU A 39 -12.53 1.69 -6.20
N LEU A 40 -11.68 2.24 -7.06
CA LEU A 40 -10.26 2.33 -6.79
C LEU A 40 -9.95 3.59 -5.99
N ILE A 41 -9.30 3.43 -4.85
CA ILE A 41 -8.86 4.53 -4.01
C ILE A 41 -7.33 4.50 -3.98
N MET A 42 -6.70 5.54 -4.50
CA MET A 42 -5.26 5.60 -4.69
C MET A 42 -4.70 6.82 -3.95
N PRO A 43 -4.37 6.66 -2.66
CA PRO A 43 -3.83 7.78 -1.89
C PRO A 43 -2.38 8.09 -2.25
N SER A 44 -2.00 9.36 -2.09
CA SER A 44 -0.60 9.77 -2.09
C SER A 44 -0.14 9.84 -0.66
N LEU A 45 0.89 9.08 -0.32
CA LEU A 45 1.41 9.02 1.05
C LEU A 45 2.00 10.38 1.46
N PRO A 46 2.07 10.68 2.76
CA PRO A 46 2.63 11.94 3.23
C PRO A 46 4.03 12.17 2.66
N GLY A 47 4.25 13.35 2.10
CA GLY A 47 5.51 13.72 1.48
C GLY A 47 5.65 13.31 0.02
N TYR A 48 4.65 12.64 -0.56
CA TYR A 48 4.69 12.18 -1.94
C TYR A 48 3.55 12.78 -2.76
N GLY A 49 3.81 12.98 -4.06
CA GLY A 49 2.80 13.41 -5.00
C GLY A 49 1.99 14.59 -4.50
N GLU A 50 0.69 14.47 -4.59
CA GLU A 50 -0.23 15.54 -4.17
C GLU A 50 -0.28 15.72 -2.65
N SER A 51 0.31 14.81 -1.87
CA SER A 51 0.45 14.94 -0.42
C SER A 51 1.83 15.47 -0.02
N ALA A 52 2.57 16.07 -0.94
CA ALA A 52 3.91 16.59 -0.69
C ALA A 52 3.92 17.67 0.40
N PHE A 53 2.80 18.35 0.62
CA PHE A 53 2.67 19.37 1.67
C PHE A 53 2.72 18.79 3.09
N MET A 54 2.56 17.48 3.22
CA MET A 54 2.55 16.83 4.54
C MET A 54 3.95 16.34 4.90
N THR A 55 4.31 16.48 6.17
CA THR A 55 5.57 15.93 6.66
C THR A 55 5.50 14.41 6.62
N ALA A 56 6.50 13.78 6.01
CA ALA A 56 6.55 12.33 5.94
C ALA A 56 6.72 11.75 7.34
N PRO A 57 5.90 10.76 7.72
CA PRO A 57 6.06 10.08 9.01
C PRO A 57 7.35 9.29 9.06
N SER A 58 7.86 9.08 10.25
CA SER A 58 9.11 8.34 10.44
C SER A 58 8.92 6.83 10.46
N THR A 59 7.68 6.34 10.59
CA THR A 59 7.43 4.90 10.73
C THR A 59 6.37 4.41 9.74
N ILE A 60 6.43 3.11 9.48
CA ILE A 60 5.44 2.43 8.65
C ILE A 60 4.06 2.51 9.32
N ARG A 61 4.02 2.34 10.64
CA ARG A 61 2.75 2.44 11.38
C ARG A 61 2.09 3.79 11.22
N GLU A 62 2.85 4.86 11.29
CA GLU A 62 2.29 6.20 11.11
C GLU A 62 1.69 6.39 9.72
N ASN A 63 2.37 5.85 8.70
CA ASN A 63 1.83 5.85 7.34
C ASN A 63 0.53 5.05 7.26
N ALA A 64 0.48 3.89 7.90
CA ALA A 64 -0.72 3.05 7.91
C ALA A 64 -1.89 3.80 8.56
N ILE A 65 -1.63 4.49 9.68
CA ILE A 65 -2.65 5.27 10.35
C ILE A 65 -3.18 6.39 9.45
N LYS A 66 -2.29 7.04 8.70
CA LYS A 66 -2.73 8.09 7.77
C LYS A 66 -3.64 7.56 6.68
N VAL A 67 -3.38 6.35 6.18
CA VAL A 67 -4.27 5.74 5.21
C VAL A 67 -5.63 5.43 5.84
N PHE A 68 -5.65 4.90 7.06
CA PHE A 68 -6.92 4.65 7.75
C PHE A 68 -7.69 5.94 8.01
N GLU A 69 -6.99 7.03 8.36
CA GLU A 69 -7.66 8.31 8.56
C GLU A 69 -8.36 8.79 7.28
N LEU A 70 -7.72 8.59 6.12
CA LEU A 70 -8.34 8.90 4.85
C LEU A 70 -9.58 8.03 4.62
N LEU A 71 -9.46 6.72 4.85
CA LEU A 71 -10.58 5.80 4.63
C LEU A 71 -11.75 6.11 5.57
N ASP A 72 -11.46 6.50 6.80
CA ASP A 72 -12.50 6.93 7.74
C ASP A 72 -13.19 8.21 7.24
N HIS A 73 -12.42 9.14 6.71
CA HIS A 73 -12.97 10.37 6.13
C HIS A 73 -13.88 10.05 4.94
N LEU A 74 -13.54 9.03 4.16
CA LEU A 74 -14.35 8.61 3.00
C LEU A 74 -15.47 7.66 3.39
N GLU A 75 -15.58 7.33 4.68
CA GLU A 75 -16.60 6.41 5.21
C GLU A 75 -16.52 5.02 4.58
N ILE A 76 -15.28 4.57 4.33
CA ILE A 76 -15.02 3.23 3.80
C ILE A 76 -14.62 2.33 4.95
N ASP A 77 -15.47 1.36 5.27
CA ASP A 77 -15.26 0.45 6.42
C ASP A 77 -14.40 -0.75 6.04
N THR A 78 -14.81 -1.52 5.04
CA THR A 78 -14.07 -2.69 4.58
C THR A 78 -13.66 -2.53 3.13
N PHE A 79 -12.53 -3.12 2.76
CA PHE A 79 -11.95 -2.90 1.44
C PHE A 79 -10.94 -3.98 1.08
N TYR A 80 -10.67 -4.10 -0.21
CA TYR A 80 -9.53 -4.85 -0.72
C TYR A 80 -8.32 -3.93 -0.68
N LEU A 81 -7.13 -4.49 -0.45
CA LEU A 81 -5.94 -3.69 -0.19
C LEU A 81 -4.75 -4.26 -0.95
N LEU A 82 -4.05 -3.39 -1.66
CA LEU A 82 -2.85 -3.77 -2.40
C LEU A 82 -1.74 -2.77 -2.10
N GLY A 83 -0.53 -3.28 -1.86
CA GLY A 83 0.63 -2.44 -1.64
C GLY A 83 1.82 -2.91 -2.44
N HIS A 84 2.60 -1.94 -2.93
CA HIS A 84 3.82 -2.20 -3.69
C HIS A 84 5.02 -1.61 -2.96
N SER A 85 6.09 -2.40 -2.82
CA SER A 85 7.34 -1.97 -2.19
C SER A 85 7.09 -1.48 -0.76
N MET A 86 7.43 -0.24 -0.42
CA MET A 86 7.15 0.33 0.90
C MET A 86 5.65 0.30 1.20
N GLY A 87 4.81 0.53 0.17
CA GLY A 87 3.36 0.41 0.32
C GLY A 87 2.95 -0.99 0.76
N GLY A 88 3.68 -2.01 0.32
CA GLY A 88 3.43 -3.38 0.77
C GLY A 88 3.68 -3.56 2.25
N MET A 89 4.69 -2.90 2.81
CA MET A 89 4.92 -2.93 4.25
C MET A 89 3.81 -2.18 5.00
N ILE A 90 3.36 -1.08 4.43
CA ILE A 90 2.28 -0.28 5.03
C ILE A 90 0.98 -1.08 5.09
N VAL A 91 0.62 -1.76 4.00
CA VAL A 91 -0.64 -2.52 4.00
C VAL A 91 -0.58 -3.73 4.94
N GLN A 92 0.59 -4.32 5.13
CA GLN A 92 0.74 -5.38 6.12
C GLN A 92 0.54 -4.83 7.54
N GLU A 93 1.05 -3.64 7.83
CA GLU A 93 0.81 -3.00 9.12
C GLU A 93 -0.67 -2.68 9.30
N MET A 94 -1.34 -2.22 8.22
CA MET A 94 -2.77 -1.98 8.26
C MET A 94 -3.54 -3.25 8.63
N ALA A 95 -3.15 -4.38 8.03
CA ALA A 95 -3.78 -5.66 8.32
C ALA A 95 -3.54 -6.10 9.76
N ALA A 96 -2.38 -5.77 10.32
CA ALA A 96 -2.09 -6.08 11.72
C ALA A 96 -2.92 -5.22 12.66
N LEU A 97 -3.14 -3.95 12.31
CA LEU A 97 -3.88 -3.01 13.17
C LEU A 97 -5.38 -3.27 13.17
N PHE A 98 -5.97 -3.46 12.00
CA PHE A 98 -7.42 -3.64 11.87
C PHE A 98 -7.74 -4.71 10.82
N PRO A 99 -7.45 -5.99 11.13
CA PRO A 99 -7.63 -7.07 10.15
C PRO A 99 -9.07 -7.23 9.68
N GLU A 100 -10.04 -6.89 10.52
CA GLU A 100 -11.46 -7.03 10.18
C GLU A 100 -11.93 -6.09 9.07
N ARG A 101 -11.15 -5.06 8.79
CA ARG A 101 -11.48 -4.10 7.73
C ARG A 101 -10.96 -4.54 6.36
N ILE A 102 -10.04 -5.50 6.32
CA ILE A 102 -9.37 -5.87 5.08
C ILE A 102 -9.91 -7.20 4.58
N LYS A 103 -10.59 -7.18 3.44
CA LYS A 103 -11.19 -8.39 2.87
C LYS A 103 -10.18 -9.24 2.12
N LYS A 104 -9.27 -8.62 1.42
CA LYS A 104 -8.19 -9.29 0.70
C LYS A 104 -6.96 -8.40 0.75
N LEU A 105 -5.81 -9.01 0.94
CA LEU A 105 -4.52 -8.31 1.01
C LEU A 105 -3.62 -8.82 -0.09
N ILE A 106 -3.08 -7.90 -0.89
CA ILE A 106 -2.13 -8.22 -1.96
C ILE A 106 -0.88 -7.38 -1.75
N CYS A 107 0.27 -8.05 -1.70
CA CYS A 107 1.56 -7.38 -1.56
C CYS A 107 2.48 -7.86 -2.67
N PHE A 108 3.19 -6.95 -3.29
CA PHE A 108 4.19 -7.36 -4.27
C PHE A 108 5.40 -6.44 -4.22
N GLY A 109 6.57 -7.01 -4.53
CA GLY A 109 7.81 -6.27 -4.49
C GLY A 109 8.19 -5.80 -3.10
N THR A 110 7.81 -6.55 -2.05
CA THR A 110 7.98 -6.10 -0.68
C THR A 110 8.34 -7.26 0.25
N GLY A 111 8.87 -6.91 1.43
CA GLY A 111 9.07 -7.85 2.52
C GLY A 111 8.09 -7.58 3.64
N SER A 112 8.14 -8.38 4.70
CA SER A 112 7.23 -8.20 5.84
C SER A 112 7.62 -7.00 6.70
N ILE A 113 8.89 -6.65 6.73
CA ILE A 113 9.41 -5.47 7.40
C ILE A 113 10.57 -4.97 6.55
N GLY A 114 10.89 -3.70 6.64
CA GLY A 114 12.05 -3.15 5.96
C GLY A 114 13.32 -3.91 6.32
N VAL A 115 14.44 -3.53 5.74
CA VAL A 115 15.69 -4.23 5.96
C VAL A 115 16.07 -4.18 7.45
N LEU A 116 16.06 -5.34 8.10
CA LEU A 116 16.51 -5.49 9.47
C LEU A 116 17.65 -6.49 9.51
N PRO A 117 18.82 -6.09 10.02
CA PRO A 117 19.95 -7.01 10.11
C PRO A 117 19.59 -8.27 10.92
N ASN A 118 20.08 -9.40 10.47
CA ASN A 118 19.95 -10.69 11.18
C ASN A 118 18.55 -11.28 11.19
N ARG A 119 17.57 -10.64 10.59
CA ARG A 119 16.19 -11.17 10.60
C ARG A 119 15.61 -11.33 9.22
N PHE A 120 16.03 -10.50 8.29
CA PHE A 120 15.46 -10.47 6.96
C PHE A 120 16.56 -10.57 5.93
N GLU A 121 16.22 -11.09 4.81
CA GLU A 121 17.15 -11.25 3.72
C GLU A 121 17.62 -9.88 3.21
N THR A 122 18.82 -9.84 2.67
CA THR A 122 19.35 -8.68 2.01
C THR A 122 18.65 -8.48 0.66
N ILE A 123 18.90 -7.34 0.03
CA ILE A 123 18.38 -7.11 -1.32
C ILE A 123 18.89 -8.19 -2.27
N GLU A 124 20.16 -8.59 -2.12
CA GLU A 124 20.73 -9.64 -2.95
C GLU A 124 20.05 -10.98 -2.71
N GLU A 125 19.81 -11.33 -1.45
CA GLU A 125 19.12 -12.57 -1.11
C GLU A 125 17.70 -12.57 -1.66
N SER A 126 16.99 -11.47 -1.55
CA SER A 126 15.65 -11.34 -2.11
C SER A 126 15.65 -11.51 -3.62
N ARG A 127 16.64 -10.91 -4.29
CA ARG A 127 16.78 -11.03 -5.72
C ARG A 127 17.01 -12.48 -6.13
N ASN A 128 17.87 -13.18 -5.41
CA ASN A 128 18.14 -14.58 -5.68
C ASN A 128 16.92 -15.46 -5.42
N LYS A 129 16.16 -15.15 -4.37
CA LYS A 129 14.93 -15.86 -4.05
C LYS A 129 13.90 -15.71 -5.14
N ILE A 130 13.73 -14.50 -5.66
CA ILE A 130 12.81 -14.27 -6.78
C ILE A 130 13.25 -15.06 -8.00
N LYS A 131 14.56 -15.10 -8.26
CA LYS A 131 15.11 -15.82 -9.40
C LYS A 131 14.89 -17.31 -9.27
N ASP A 132 15.06 -17.88 -8.08
CA ASP A 132 15.02 -19.32 -7.86
C ASP A 132 13.60 -19.87 -7.70
N VAL A 133 12.74 -19.16 -6.96
CA VAL A 133 11.41 -19.70 -6.61
C VAL A 133 10.26 -18.89 -7.21
N GLY A 134 10.56 -17.76 -7.81
CA GLY A 134 9.56 -16.95 -8.48
C GLY A 134 8.94 -15.89 -7.60
N ILE A 135 8.33 -14.94 -8.28
CA ILE A 135 7.78 -13.74 -7.63
C ILE A 135 6.60 -14.06 -6.72
N LYS A 136 5.79 -15.05 -7.10
CA LYS A 136 4.59 -15.39 -6.33
C LYS A 136 4.96 -15.83 -4.92
N GLN A 137 5.94 -16.70 -4.76
CA GLN A 137 6.37 -17.15 -3.44
C GLN A 137 7.05 -16.05 -2.66
N THR A 138 7.74 -15.16 -3.33
CA THR A 138 8.39 -14.04 -2.67
C THR A 138 7.38 -13.07 -2.09
N ARG A 139 6.22 -12.92 -2.74
CA ARG A 139 5.15 -12.03 -2.26
C ARG A 139 4.37 -12.60 -1.08
N GLU A 140 4.37 -13.88 -0.93
CA GLU A 140 3.70 -14.56 0.17
C GLU A 140 4.57 -14.55 1.43
#